data_d8b9c0d310ca1f41bc065cc97ce9165e
#
_entry.id   d8b9c0d310ca1f41bc065cc97ce9165e
#
_cell.length_a   1.000
_cell.length_b   1.000
_cell.length_c   1.000
_cell.angle_alpha   90.00
_cell.angle_beta   90.00
_cell.angle_gamma   90.00
#
_symmetry.space_group_name_H-M   'P 1'
#
loop_
_entity.id
_entity.type
_entity.pdbx_description
1 polymer ?
#
loop_
_entity_poly.entity_id
_entity_poly.type
_entity_poly.pdbx_seq_one_letter_code
_entity_poly.pdbx_strand_id
1 'polypeptide(L)'
;MKILYVNATVRPDSRTKRIARYLLDRIPAEKKILNLGDEDIRPLNNEVLEFRTRLTSAKDFENGIFHYAKDYAQADTIIIVAPYWDLSFPALLKNYIEAINVNGIVFRYTDKGEVDGLCKAKNLIYITTAGGKIISDDYGFGYIKELAQKFHGIENIEYIKAEGLDIEGAEVEKILQNAEKKADKIIEMFNNKNN
;
A
#
# COMPACT_ATOMS: atom_id res chain seq x y z
N MET A 1 -7.99 10.91 -12.36
CA MET A 1 -7.60 10.21 -11.11
C MET A 1 -6.53 9.19 -11.44
N LYS A 2 -5.43 9.21 -10.67
CA LYS A 2 -4.31 8.25 -10.79
C LYS A 2 -4.29 7.32 -9.60
N ILE A 3 -4.33 6.01 -9.84
CA ILE A 3 -4.18 4.98 -8.83
C ILE A 3 -2.77 4.43 -8.87
N LEU A 4 -2.09 4.41 -7.73
CA LEU A 4 -0.89 3.62 -7.54
C LEU A 4 -1.29 2.27 -6.92
N TYR A 5 -1.08 1.20 -7.66
CA TYR A 5 -1.31 -0.17 -7.21
C TYR A 5 0.01 -0.82 -6.84
N VAL A 6 0.19 -1.11 -5.55
CA VAL A 6 1.41 -1.72 -4.99
C VAL A 6 1.10 -3.16 -4.64
N ASN A 7 1.68 -4.08 -5.40
CA ASN A 7 1.46 -5.51 -5.24
C ASN A 7 2.65 -6.19 -4.58
N ALA A 8 2.47 -6.65 -3.36
CA ALA A 8 3.44 -7.42 -2.59
C ALA A 8 3.16 -8.95 -2.60
N THR A 9 2.26 -9.42 -3.48
CA THR A 9 2.02 -10.86 -3.61
C THR A 9 3.07 -11.48 -4.52
N VAL A 10 3.58 -12.66 -4.11
CA VAL A 10 4.63 -13.36 -4.87
C VAL A 10 4.11 -14.57 -5.66
N ARG A 11 2.91 -15.08 -5.32
CA ARG A 11 2.33 -16.24 -6.01
C ARG A 11 1.56 -15.80 -7.26
N PRO A 12 1.70 -16.48 -8.39
CA PRO A 12 0.95 -16.18 -9.61
C PRO A 12 -0.58 -16.25 -9.42
N ASP A 13 -1.04 -17.25 -8.66
CA ASP A 13 -2.45 -17.55 -8.34
C ASP A 13 -2.90 -16.98 -6.99
N SER A 14 -2.33 -15.84 -6.58
CA SER A 14 -2.62 -15.21 -5.30
C SER A 14 -4.10 -14.85 -5.14
N ARG A 15 -4.73 -15.37 -4.09
CA ARG A 15 -6.11 -15.02 -3.69
C ARG A 15 -6.25 -13.54 -3.35
N THR A 16 -5.21 -12.94 -2.76
CA THR A 16 -5.16 -11.49 -2.48
C THR A 16 -5.21 -10.69 -3.78
N LYS A 17 -4.43 -11.11 -4.78
CA LYS A 17 -4.40 -10.50 -6.12
C LYS A 17 -5.74 -10.64 -6.84
N ARG A 18 -6.48 -11.74 -6.64
CA ARG A 18 -7.83 -11.92 -7.17
C ARG A 18 -8.79 -10.82 -6.70
N ILE A 19 -8.85 -10.58 -5.37
CA ILE A 19 -9.70 -9.53 -4.79
C ILE A 19 -9.29 -8.15 -5.33
N ALA A 20 -7.99 -7.89 -5.44
CA ALA A 20 -7.48 -6.64 -5.96
C ALA A 20 -7.86 -6.42 -7.44
N ARG A 21 -7.79 -7.44 -8.28
CA ARG A 21 -8.24 -7.36 -9.68
C ARG A 21 -9.72 -7.04 -9.77
N TYR A 22 -10.55 -7.69 -8.95
CA TYR A 22 -11.98 -7.40 -8.89
C TYR A 22 -12.26 -5.91 -8.68
N LEU A 23 -11.52 -5.29 -7.75
CA LEU A 23 -11.60 -3.85 -7.48
C LEU A 23 -11.07 -3.01 -8.65
N LEU A 24 -9.85 -3.32 -9.13
CA LEU A 24 -9.16 -2.52 -10.14
C LEU A 24 -9.89 -2.49 -11.48
N ASP A 25 -10.46 -3.62 -11.91
CA ASP A 25 -11.13 -3.74 -13.21
C ASP A 25 -12.42 -2.91 -13.27
N ARG A 26 -12.96 -2.53 -12.10
CA ARG A 26 -14.23 -1.80 -11.97
C ARG A 26 -14.09 -0.32 -11.64
N ILE A 27 -12.87 0.15 -11.37
CA ILE A 27 -12.62 1.58 -11.15
C ILE A 27 -12.05 2.20 -12.44
N PRO A 28 -12.75 3.15 -13.09
CA PRO A 28 -12.27 3.85 -14.27
C PRO A 28 -11.22 4.90 -13.88
N ALA A 29 -9.94 4.53 -13.92
CA ALA A 29 -8.82 5.39 -13.56
C ALA A 29 -7.55 5.01 -14.33
N GLU A 30 -6.63 5.95 -14.46
CA GLU A 30 -5.25 5.65 -14.85
C GLU A 30 -4.58 4.85 -13.72
N LYS A 31 -3.97 3.72 -14.04
CA LYS A 31 -3.37 2.82 -13.05
C LYS A 31 -1.87 2.69 -13.30
N LYS A 32 -1.07 3.08 -12.33
CA LYS A 32 0.34 2.70 -12.27
C LYS A 32 0.45 1.43 -11.44
N ILE A 33 0.86 0.34 -12.08
CA ILE A 33 1.01 -0.98 -11.46
C ILE A 33 2.48 -1.17 -11.06
N LEU A 34 2.71 -1.46 -9.80
CA LEU A 34 4.01 -1.76 -9.22
C LEU A 34 3.95 -3.15 -8.58
N ASN A 35 4.56 -4.14 -9.24
CA ASN A 35 4.72 -5.47 -8.68
C ASN A 35 6.06 -5.54 -7.96
N LEU A 36 6.06 -5.54 -6.65
CA LEU A 36 7.29 -5.49 -5.86
C LEU A 36 8.22 -6.69 -6.06
N GLY A 37 7.66 -7.83 -6.52
CA GLY A 37 8.46 -9.00 -6.87
C GLY A 37 9.31 -8.84 -8.14
N ASP A 38 8.96 -7.88 -8.99
CA ASP A 38 9.65 -7.57 -10.24
C ASP A 38 10.66 -6.41 -10.08
N GLU A 39 10.67 -5.76 -8.89
CA GLU A 39 11.48 -4.58 -8.61
C GLU A 39 12.76 -4.93 -7.81
N ASP A 40 13.87 -4.26 -8.10
CA ASP A 40 15.11 -4.41 -7.31
C ASP A 40 15.12 -3.44 -6.11
N ILE A 41 14.16 -3.62 -5.21
CA ILE A 41 14.09 -2.85 -3.96
C ILE A 41 14.79 -3.62 -2.85
N ARG A 42 16.01 -3.21 -2.54
CA ARG A 42 16.84 -3.84 -1.49
C ARG A 42 16.63 -3.16 -0.13
N PRO A 43 16.88 -3.89 0.97
CA PRO A 43 16.96 -3.28 2.29
C PRO A 43 17.95 -2.12 2.30
N LEU A 44 17.62 -1.05 3.02
CA LEU A 44 18.54 0.09 3.17
C LEU A 44 19.80 -0.34 3.90
N ASN A 45 20.94 0.00 3.33
CA ASN A 45 22.24 -0.10 3.96
C ASN A 45 22.83 1.30 4.23
N ASN A 46 23.98 1.35 4.90
CA ASN A 46 24.60 2.62 5.27
C ASN A 46 24.92 3.49 4.05
N GLU A 47 25.46 2.91 2.99
CA GLU A 47 25.84 3.62 1.76
C GLU A 47 24.62 4.30 1.10
N VAL A 48 23.53 3.56 0.94
CA VAL A 48 22.28 4.09 0.37
C VAL A 48 21.70 5.17 1.28
N LEU A 49 21.75 4.97 2.60
CA LEU A 49 21.21 5.92 3.56
C LEU A 49 22.02 7.26 3.54
N GLU A 50 23.34 7.19 3.53
CA GLU A 50 24.19 8.37 3.40
C GLU A 50 23.97 9.09 2.07
N PHE A 51 23.85 8.35 0.98
CA PHE A 51 23.57 8.93 -0.33
C PHE A 51 22.22 9.67 -0.34
N ARG A 52 21.16 9.03 0.16
CA ARG A 52 19.84 9.66 0.30
C ARG A 52 19.90 10.91 1.18
N THR A 53 20.62 10.86 2.30
CA THR A 53 20.76 11.99 3.22
C THR A 53 21.45 13.19 2.55
N ARG A 54 22.50 12.97 1.77
CA ARG A 54 23.13 14.06 0.99
C ARG A 54 22.17 14.71 0.02
N LEU A 55 21.41 13.90 -0.73
CA LEU A 55 20.46 14.42 -1.71
C LEU A 55 19.29 15.19 -1.05
N THR A 56 18.74 14.66 0.04
CA THR A 56 17.66 15.35 0.77
C THR A 56 18.12 16.65 1.39
N SER A 57 19.35 16.69 1.94
CA SER A 57 19.95 17.92 2.49
C SER A 57 20.19 18.96 1.41
N ALA A 58 20.57 18.55 0.21
CA ALA A 58 20.72 19.42 -0.96
C ALA A 58 19.38 19.77 -1.64
N LYS A 59 18.28 19.19 -1.19
CA LYS A 59 16.94 19.27 -1.83
C LYS A 59 16.93 18.79 -3.29
N ASP A 60 17.87 17.92 -3.65
CA ASP A 60 17.95 17.29 -4.97
C ASP A 60 17.00 16.08 -5.03
N PHE A 61 15.71 16.37 -5.12
CA PHE A 61 14.67 15.36 -5.21
C PHE A 61 14.45 14.82 -6.64
N GLU A 62 15.17 15.36 -7.65
CA GLU A 62 15.04 14.86 -9.02
C GLU A 62 15.84 13.58 -9.27
N ASN A 63 16.74 13.20 -8.36
CA ASN A 63 17.49 11.97 -8.48
C ASN A 63 16.58 10.72 -8.56
N GLY A 64 16.93 9.79 -9.45
CA GLY A 64 16.12 8.58 -9.70
C GLY A 64 15.93 7.67 -8.49
N ILE A 65 16.76 7.77 -7.45
CA ILE A 65 16.59 6.99 -6.20
C ILE A 65 15.25 7.28 -5.50
N PHE A 66 14.65 8.44 -5.78
CA PHE A 66 13.39 8.87 -5.17
C PHE A 66 12.14 8.58 -6.02
N HIS A 67 12.27 7.85 -7.14
CA HIS A 67 11.15 7.64 -8.05
C HIS A 67 9.95 6.97 -7.39
N TYR A 68 10.17 5.95 -6.51
CA TYR A 68 9.07 5.32 -5.77
C TYR A 68 8.37 6.28 -4.80
N ALA A 69 9.14 7.12 -4.11
CA ALA A 69 8.58 8.11 -3.20
C ALA A 69 7.76 9.17 -3.94
N LYS A 70 8.23 9.63 -5.10
CA LYS A 70 7.51 10.58 -5.96
C LYS A 70 6.22 9.97 -6.50
N ASP A 71 6.26 8.74 -7.00
CA ASP A 71 5.08 8.03 -7.49
C ASP A 71 4.01 7.89 -6.40
N TYR A 72 4.45 7.52 -5.18
CA TYR A 72 3.58 7.39 -4.02
C TYR A 72 2.96 8.74 -3.62
N ALA A 73 3.77 9.78 -3.52
CA ALA A 73 3.33 11.11 -3.13
C ALA A 73 2.36 11.76 -4.13
N GLN A 74 2.49 11.44 -5.43
CA GLN A 74 1.70 12.05 -6.51
C GLN A 74 0.40 11.29 -6.85
N ALA A 75 0.22 10.08 -6.35
CA ALA A 75 -1.00 9.31 -6.56
C ALA A 75 -2.21 9.98 -5.93
N ASP A 76 -3.39 9.87 -6.54
CA ASP A 76 -4.66 10.33 -5.98
C ASP A 76 -5.26 9.29 -5.02
N THR A 77 -4.98 8.02 -5.26
CA THR A 77 -5.40 6.86 -4.46
C THR A 77 -4.31 5.81 -4.47
N ILE A 78 -4.09 5.17 -3.34
CA ILE A 78 -3.12 4.10 -3.18
C ILE A 78 -3.83 2.80 -2.84
N ILE A 79 -3.49 1.72 -3.55
CA ILE A 79 -3.99 0.38 -3.27
C ILE A 79 -2.79 -0.50 -2.95
N ILE A 80 -2.71 -0.99 -1.72
CA ILE A 80 -1.65 -1.90 -1.27
C ILE A 80 -2.24 -3.29 -1.12
N VAL A 81 -1.58 -4.27 -1.74
CA VAL A 81 -2.03 -5.67 -1.78
C VAL A 81 -0.94 -6.57 -1.25
N ALA A 82 -1.18 -7.18 -0.11
CA ALA A 82 -0.20 -8.01 0.57
C ALA A 82 -0.85 -9.18 1.29
N PRO A 83 -0.33 -10.42 1.18
CA PRO A 83 -0.82 -11.53 1.99
C PRO A 83 -0.43 -11.31 3.47
N TYR A 84 -1.23 -11.87 4.37
CA TYR A 84 -0.92 -11.88 5.80
C TYR A 84 0.07 -13.01 6.10
N TRP A 85 1.32 -12.64 6.39
CA TRP A 85 2.40 -13.55 6.74
C TRP A 85 3.01 -13.15 8.07
N ASP A 86 3.22 -14.12 8.94
CA ASP A 86 3.96 -13.94 10.20
C ASP A 86 3.45 -12.74 11.03
N LEU A 87 2.13 -12.66 11.18
CA LEU A 87 1.38 -11.57 11.83
C LEU A 87 1.42 -10.22 11.07
N SER A 88 2.05 -10.13 9.91
CA SER A 88 2.28 -8.89 9.18
C SER A 88 2.08 -9.08 7.67
N PHE A 89 2.98 -8.53 6.87
CA PHE A 89 3.05 -8.59 5.42
C PHE A 89 4.46 -8.98 4.96
N PRO A 90 4.65 -9.39 3.68
CA PRO A 90 5.96 -9.79 3.16
C PRO A 90 7.02 -8.70 3.29
N ALA A 91 8.30 -9.09 3.50
CA ALA A 91 9.44 -8.18 3.59
C ALA A 91 9.57 -7.24 2.38
N LEU A 92 9.13 -7.68 1.18
CA LEU A 92 9.06 -6.84 -0.02
C LEU A 92 8.30 -5.53 0.22
N LEU A 93 7.16 -5.58 0.93
CA LEU A 93 6.39 -4.38 1.24
C LEU A 93 7.13 -3.50 2.26
N LYS A 94 7.83 -4.09 3.23
CA LYS A 94 8.62 -3.31 4.19
C LYS A 94 9.77 -2.58 3.50
N ASN A 95 10.50 -3.25 2.61
CA ASN A 95 11.56 -2.61 1.82
C ASN A 95 11.01 -1.44 0.98
N TYR A 96 9.84 -1.63 0.35
CA TYR A 96 9.18 -0.57 -0.40
C TYR A 96 8.80 0.61 0.51
N ILE A 97 8.22 0.35 1.67
CA ILE A 97 7.87 1.38 2.65
C ILE A 97 9.11 2.19 3.07
N GLU A 98 10.24 1.54 3.31
CA GLU A 98 11.49 2.22 3.63
C GLU A 98 12.03 3.04 2.46
N ALA A 99 11.84 2.56 1.23
CA ALA A 99 12.25 3.29 0.03
C ALA A 99 11.42 4.57 -0.20
N ILE A 100 10.11 4.52 0.08
CA ILE A 100 9.22 5.69 -0.13
C ILE A 100 9.27 6.70 1.01
N ASN A 101 9.60 6.31 2.25
CA ASN A 101 9.62 7.21 3.39
C ASN A 101 10.80 8.19 3.31
N VAL A 102 10.61 9.25 2.55
CA VAL A 102 11.61 10.30 2.29
C VAL A 102 11.10 11.63 2.82
N ASN A 103 11.85 12.21 3.77
CA ASN A 103 11.60 13.55 4.28
C ASN A 103 11.73 14.58 3.14
N GLY A 104 10.73 15.42 2.98
CA GLY A 104 10.62 16.40 1.90
C GLY A 104 9.87 15.90 0.66
N ILE A 105 9.47 14.61 0.59
CA ILE A 105 8.68 14.06 -0.53
C ILE A 105 7.32 13.53 -0.05
N VAL A 106 7.29 12.57 0.89
CA VAL A 106 6.04 11.99 1.40
C VAL A 106 5.61 12.57 2.74
N PHE A 107 6.54 13.10 3.50
CA PHE A 107 6.31 13.81 4.74
C PHE A 107 7.42 14.84 5.00
N ARG A 108 7.22 15.71 5.98
CA ARG A 108 8.26 16.59 6.53
C ARG A 108 8.07 16.76 8.02
N TYR A 109 9.13 17.14 8.71
CA TYR A 109 9.04 17.63 10.08
C TYR A 109 8.83 19.14 10.10
N THR A 110 7.90 19.60 10.94
CA THR A 110 7.71 21.02 11.23
C THR A 110 8.79 21.51 12.18
N ASP A 111 8.90 22.84 12.35
CA ASP A 111 9.82 23.46 13.33
C ASP A 111 9.52 23.06 14.78
N LYS A 112 8.32 22.55 15.05
CA LYS A 112 7.90 22.00 16.35
C LYS A 112 8.17 20.50 16.51
N GLY A 113 8.78 19.85 15.50
CA GLY A 113 9.04 18.42 15.49
C GLY A 113 7.81 17.55 15.19
N GLU A 114 6.69 18.14 14.79
CA GLU A 114 5.51 17.41 14.35
C GLU A 114 5.69 16.90 12.92
N VAL A 115 4.97 15.85 12.55
CA VAL A 115 4.99 15.31 11.18
C VAL A 115 3.85 15.93 10.37
N ASP A 116 4.20 16.43 9.18
CA ASP A 116 3.27 16.96 8.18
C ASP A 116 3.34 16.07 6.93
N GLY A 117 2.22 15.43 6.58
CA GLY A 117 2.15 14.53 5.43
C GLY A 117 2.04 15.32 4.12
N LEU A 118 2.80 14.91 3.11
CA LEU A 118 2.91 15.61 1.83
C LEU A 118 2.26 14.85 0.67
N CYS A 119 1.66 13.67 0.92
CA CYS A 119 1.03 12.88 -0.12
C CYS A 119 -0.27 13.53 -0.61
N LYS A 120 -0.46 13.48 -1.93
CA LYS A 120 -1.68 13.97 -2.59
C LYS A 120 -2.88 13.05 -2.32
N ALA A 121 -2.63 11.76 -2.14
CA ALA A 121 -3.65 10.75 -1.93
C ALA A 121 -4.55 11.10 -0.72
N LYS A 122 -5.85 10.95 -0.91
CA LYS A 122 -6.84 11.05 0.18
C LYS A 122 -7.38 9.69 0.60
N ASN A 123 -7.14 8.66 -0.22
CA ASN A 123 -7.66 7.32 0.03
C ASN A 123 -6.51 6.30 -0.09
N LEU A 124 -6.45 5.38 0.87
CA LEU A 124 -5.63 4.18 0.80
C LEU A 124 -6.51 2.96 1.04
N ILE A 125 -6.39 1.95 0.20
CA ILE A 125 -7.08 0.68 0.30
C ILE A 125 -6.05 -0.40 0.56
N TYR A 126 -6.16 -1.10 1.69
CA TYR A 126 -5.31 -2.24 2.01
C TYR A 126 -6.07 -3.53 1.84
N ILE A 127 -5.54 -4.44 1.00
CA ILE A 127 -6.17 -5.73 0.69
C ILE A 127 -5.26 -6.85 1.17
N THR A 128 -5.80 -7.76 2.00
CA THR A 128 -5.04 -8.90 2.51
C THR A 128 -5.84 -10.19 2.52
N THR A 129 -5.14 -11.31 2.48
CA THR A 129 -5.74 -12.64 2.72
C THR A 129 -4.84 -13.46 3.63
N ALA A 130 -5.48 -14.29 4.46
CA ALA A 130 -4.80 -15.21 5.37
C ALA A 130 -5.34 -16.64 5.22
N GLY A 131 -4.45 -17.62 5.28
CA GLY A 131 -4.84 -19.04 5.34
C GLY A 131 -5.60 -19.39 6.62
N GLY A 132 -5.08 -18.96 7.77
CA GLY A 132 -5.75 -19.05 9.07
C GLY A 132 -6.54 -17.79 9.40
N LYS A 133 -6.87 -17.61 10.70
CA LYS A 133 -7.41 -16.36 11.22
C LYS A 133 -6.34 -15.30 11.34
N ILE A 134 -6.69 -14.05 11.09
CA ILE A 134 -5.83 -12.91 11.39
C ILE A 134 -5.88 -12.71 12.91
N ILE A 135 -4.75 -12.98 13.57
CA ILE A 135 -4.62 -12.95 15.03
C ILE A 135 -4.59 -11.51 15.55
N SER A 136 -3.88 -10.62 14.84
CA SER A 136 -3.83 -9.19 15.13
C SER A 136 -3.78 -8.41 13.83
N ASP A 137 -4.51 -7.31 13.79
CA ASP A 137 -4.42 -6.34 12.69
C ASP A 137 -3.28 -5.33 12.90
N ASP A 138 -2.68 -5.25 14.10
CA ASP A 138 -1.74 -4.18 14.51
C ASP A 138 -0.46 -4.14 13.68
N TYR A 139 0.10 -5.33 13.36
CA TYR A 139 1.40 -5.43 12.67
C TYR A 139 1.29 -5.45 11.14
N GLY A 140 0.09 -5.62 10.61
CA GLY A 140 -0.21 -5.58 9.18
C GLY A 140 -0.97 -4.32 8.81
N PHE A 141 -2.29 -4.41 8.82
CA PHE A 141 -3.17 -3.28 8.50
C PHE A 141 -2.99 -2.07 9.43
N GLY A 142 -2.89 -2.30 10.74
CA GLY A 142 -2.72 -1.24 11.73
C GLY A 142 -1.45 -0.44 11.47
N TYR A 143 -0.32 -1.10 11.19
CA TYR A 143 0.93 -0.44 10.83
C TYR A 143 0.75 0.45 9.57
N ILE A 144 0.14 -0.08 8.49
CA ILE A 144 -0.10 0.67 7.26
C ILE A 144 -1.02 1.87 7.51
N LYS A 145 -2.07 1.68 8.29
CA LYS A 145 -3.03 2.73 8.66
C LYS A 145 -2.34 3.87 9.43
N GLU A 146 -1.60 3.53 10.50
CA GLU A 146 -0.88 4.54 11.30
C GLU A 146 0.12 5.32 10.46
N LEU A 147 0.90 4.63 9.62
CA LEU A 147 1.87 5.27 8.74
C LEU A 147 1.18 6.21 7.73
N ALA A 148 0.09 5.74 7.09
CA ALA A 148 -0.65 6.52 6.12
C ALA A 148 -1.26 7.78 6.75
N GLN A 149 -1.88 7.65 7.92
CA GLN A 149 -2.54 8.76 8.60
C GLN A 149 -1.57 9.72 9.28
N LYS A 150 -0.56 9.20 9.98
CA LYS A 150 0.35 10.02 10.81
C LYS A 150 1.52 10.62 10.03
N PHE A 151 2.01 9.90 9.00
CA PHE A 151 3.17 10.34 8.23
C PHE A 151 2.81 10.86 6.84
N HIS A 152 1.87 10.21 6.14
CA HIS A 152 1.61 10.53 4.74
C HIS A 152 0.46 11.54 4.57
N GLY A 153 -0.37 11.78 5.60
CA GLY A 153 -1.52 12.69 5.54
C GLY A 153 -2.70 12.11 4.76
N ILE A 154 -2.81 10.79 4.69
CA ILE A 154 -3.90 10.08 4.00
C ILE A 154 -5.00 9.79 5.01
N GLU A 155 -6.17 10.39 4.84
CA GLU A 155 -7.24 10.38 5.85
C GLU A 155 -8.11 9.12 5.80
N ASN A 156 -8.50 8.71 4.59
CA ASN A 156 -9.47 7.64 4.37
C ASN A 156 -8.75 6.32 4.12
N ILE A 157 -8.86 5.38 5.07
CA ILE A 157 -8.21 4.08 4.97
C ILE A 157 -9.27 2.99 4.94
N GLU A 158 -9.32 2.26 3.83
CA GLU A 158 -10.22 1.12 3.64
C GLU A 158 -9.47 -0.21 3.81
N TYR A 159 -10.15 -1.17 4.42
CA TYR A 159 -9.58 -2.49 4.70
C TYR A 159 -10.45 -3.61 4.13
N ILE A 160 -9.90 -4.36 3.17
CA ILE A 160 -10.53 -5.56 2.62
C ILE A 160 -9.71 -6.77 3.06
N LYS A 161 -10.31 -7.68 3.80
CA LYS A 161 -9.68 -8.92 4.23
C LYS A 161 -10.51 -10.17 3.92
N ALA A 162 -9.80 -11.25 3.60
CA ALA A 162 -10.35 -12.61 3.57
C ALA A 162 -9.46 -13.53 4.39
N GLU A 163 -10.00 -14.22 5.38
CA GLU A 163 -9.27 -15.04 6.33
C GLU A 163 -9.87 -16.44 6.48
N GLY A 164 -9.08 -17.39 6.96
CA GLY A 164 -9.52 -18.77 7.15
C GLY A 164 -9.56 -19.57 5.85
N LEU A 165 -8.79 -19.16 4.84
CA LEU A 165 -8.83 -19.74 3.50
C LEU A 165 -8.21 -21.13 3.38
N ASP A 166 -7.41 -21.57 4.37
CA ASP A 166 -6.77 -22.88 4.42
C ASP A 166 -7.27 -23.72 5.61
N ILE A 167 -8.32 -23.26 6.30
CA ILE A 167 -8.96 -24.04 7.37
C ILE A 167 -9.75 -25.18 6.72
N GLU A 168 -9.65 -26.38 7.29
CA GLU A 168 -10.38 -27.56 6.81
C GLU A 168 -11.90 -27.29 6.77
N GLY A 169 -12.55 -27.63 5.65
CA GLY A 169 -13.97 -27.37 5.43
C GLY A 169 -14.32 -25.91 5.07
N ALA A 170 -13.34 -25.03 4.86
CA ALA A 170 -13.61 -23.64 4.49
C ALA A 170 -14.28 -23.54 3.12
N GLU A 171 -15.36 -22.78 3.05
CA GLU A 171 -16.02 -22.39 1.80
C GLU A 171 -15.25 -21.23 1.13
N VAL A 172 -14.04 -21.54 0.60
CA VAL A 172 -13.09 -20.55 0.09
C VAL A 172 -13.72 -19.56 -0.87
N GLU A 173 -14.51 -20.05 -1.83
CA GLU A 173 -15.16 -19.20 -2.82
C GLU A 173 -16.12 -18.19 -2.19
N LYS A 174 -16.91 -18.61 -1.22
CA LYS A 174 -17.82 -17.74 -0.48
C LYS A 174 -17.09 -16.69 0.35
N ILE A 175 -15.95 -17.06 0.96
CA ILE A 175 -15.12 -16.12 1.71
C ILE A 175 -14.57 -15.04 0.77
N LEU A 176 -14.06 -15.43 -0.40
CA LEU A 176 -13.55 -14.48 -1.41
C LEU A 176 -14.65 -13.59 -1.96
N GLN A 177 -15.82 -14.13 -2.30
CA GLN A 177 -16.97 -13.35 -2.74
C GLN A 177 -17.44 -12.33 -1.68
N ASN A 178 -17.37 -12.67 -0.41
CA ASN A 178 -17.70 -11.71 0.66
C ASN A 178 -16.68 -10.55 0.74
N ALA A 179 -15.40 -10.80 0.46
CA ALA A 179 -14.40 -9.76 0.35
C ALA A 179 -14.61 -8.89 -0.91
N GLU A 180 -15.00 -9.51 -2.04
CA GLU A 180 -15.35 -8.81 -3.27
C GLU A 180 -16.58 -7.90 -3.08
N LYS A 181 -17.61 -8.34 -2.33
CA LYS A 181 -18.75 -7.47 -1.95
C LYS A 181 -18.37 -6.27 -1.10
N LYS A 182 -17.31 -6.36 -0.29
CA LYS A 182 -16.78 -5.17 0.40
C LYS A 182 -16.12 -4.20 -0.58
N ALA A 183 -15.48 -4.73 -1.62
CA ALA A 183 -14.93 -3.90 -2.69
C ALA A 183 -16.00 -3.14 -3.46
N ASP A 184 -17.23 -3.69 -3.63
CA ASP A 184 -18.33 -3.01 -4.33
C ASP A 184 -18.66 -1.65 -3.73
N LYS A 185 -18.68 -1.52 -2.40
CA LYS A 185 -18.89 -0.23 -1.72
C LYS A 185 -17.84 0.80 -2.08
N ILE A 186 -16.59 0.36 -2.18
CA ILE A 186 -15.48 1.22 -2.56
C ILE A 186 -15.60 1.62 -4.02
N ILE A 187 -15.95 0.69 -4.90
CA ILE A 187 -16.21 0.94 -6.33
C ILE A 187 -17.30 1.99 -6.52
N GLU A 188 -18.42 1.86 -5.80
CA GLU A 188 -19.52 2.83 -5.83
C GLU A 188 -19.06 4.23 -5.43
N MET A 189 -18.24 4.35 -4.36
CA MET A 189 -17.68 5.65 -3.92
C MET A 189 -16.83 6.31 -5.00
N PHE A 190 -16.04 5.54 -5.76
CA PHE A 190 -15.21 6.06 -6.85
C PHE A 190 -16.01 6.43 -8.08
N ASN A 191 -17.03 5.64 -8.43
CA ASN A 191 -17.87 5.89 -9.59
C ASN A 191 -18.74 7.14 -9.39
N ASN A 192 -19.26 7.34 -8.17
CA ASN A 192 -20.10 8.51 -7.84
C ASN A 192 -19.31 9.82 -7.78
N LYS A 193 -18.00 9.79 -7.55
CA LYS A 193 -17.14 10.99 -7.59
C LYS A 193 -16.76 11.44 -9.01
N ASN A 194 -16.98 10.59 -10.00
CA ASN A 194 -16.64 10.88 -11.41
C ASN A 194 -17.88 11.30 -12.24
N ASN A 195 -19.08 11.32 -11.64
CA ASN A 195 -20.30 11.88 -12.18
C ASN A 195 -20.62 13.23 -11.54
#